data_75de7058102315a41cb95b70d1089a08
#
_entry.id   75de7058102315a41cb95b70d1089a08
#
_cell.length_a   1.000
_cell.length_b   1.000
_cell.length_c   1.000
_cell.angle_alpha   90.00
_cell.angle_beta   90.00
_cell.angle_gamma   90.00
#
_symmetry.space_group_name_H-M   'P 1'
#
loop_
_entity.id
_entity.type
_entity.pdbx_description
1 polymer ?
#
loop_
_entity_poly.entity_id
_entity_poly.type
_entity_poly.pdbx_seq_one_letter_code
_entity_poly.pdbx_strand_id
1 'polypeptide(L)'
;MTIRVGHGYDVHALGEGLRLVLGGVEIPHTKGCIAHSDGDVLVHAICDALLGAAALGDIGKHFPDTSSEFKGIDSLILLRRVVALLGEEGYTISNIDSTIAIQRPKLRPHIDTMRARIAEAANLTIGQVSVKATTTEHLGFEGEERGVSATAVCLITKE
;
A
#
# COMPACT_ATOMS: atom_id res chain seq x y z
N MET A 1 27.66 4.25 -4.28
CA MET A 1 26.18 4.19 -4.32
C MET A 1 25.71 2.78 -4.02
N THR A 2 24.75 2.61 -3.11
CA THR A 2 24.11 1.32 -2.81
C THR A 2 22.70 1.34 -3.40
N ILE A 3 22.33 0.28 -4.10
CA ILE A 3 20.99 0.10 -4.70
C ILE A 3 20.34 -1.09 -4.01
N ARG A 4 19.10 -0.92 -3.57
CA ARG A 4 18.32 -2.01 -2.93
C ARG A 4 16.92 -2.08 -3.50
N VAL A 5 16.44 -3.32 -3.64
CA VAL A 5 15.07 -3.60 -4.03
C VAL A 5 14.30 -4.11 -2.82
N GLY A 6 13.03 -3.75 -2.73
CA GLY A 6 12.12 -4.29 -1.73
C GLY A 6 10.85 -4.80 -2.39
N HIS A 7 10.24 -5.79 -1.76
CA HIS A 7 8.96 -6.36 -2.17
C HIS A 7 8.01 -6.38 -0.97
N GLY A 8 6.76 -6.00 -1.19
CA GLY A 8 5.71 -6.05 -0.20
C GLY A 8 4.49 -6.77 -0.74
N TYR A 9 3.78 -7.44 0.15
CA TYR A 9 2.51 -8.11 -0.13
C TYR A 9 1.58 -7.87 1.05
N ASP A 10 0.32 -7.57 0.76
CA ASP A 10 -0.71 -7.50 1.79
C ASP A 10 -2.04 -8.01 1.26
N VAL A 11 -2.91 -8.47 2.15
CA VAL A 11 -4.22 -9.00 1.84
C VAL A 11 -5.19 -8.69 2.97
N HIS A 12 -6.40 -8.31 2.61
CA HIS A 12 -7.49 -8.12 3.56
C HIS A 12 -8.76 -8.79 3.06
N ALA A 13 -9.53 -9.35 3.99
CA ALA A 13 -10.87 -9.81 3.71
C ALA A 13 -11.79 -8.61 3.43
N LEU A 14 -12.78 -8.80 2.57
CA LEU A 14 -13.81 -7.81 2.29
C LEU A 14 -15.08 -8.14 3.09
N GLY A 15 -15.70 -7.11 3.64
CA GLY A 15 -16.95 -7.21 4.38
C GLY A 15 -17.98 -6.19 3.91
N GLU A 16 -19.25 -6.54 3.97
CA GLU A 16 -20.36 -5.66 3.59
C GLU A 16 -20.44 -4.43 4.50
N GLY A 17 -20.80 -3.30 3.92
CA GLY A 17 -21.05 -2.05 4.67
C GLY A 17 -19.82 -1.34 5.20
N LEU A 18 -18.62 -1.78 4.83
CA LEU A 18 -17.36 -1.15 5.22
C LEU A 18 -16.84 -0.24 4.11
N ARG A 19 -16.07 0.76 4.50
CA ARG A 19 -15.40 1.66 3.55
C ARG A 19 -14.29 0.92 2.83
N LEU A 20 -14.17 1.14 1.53
CA LEU A 20 -13.07 0.65 0.71
C LEU A 20 -12.08 1.79 0.48
N VAL A 21 -10.90 1.69 1.08
CA VAL A 21 -9.81 2.67 0.92
C VAL A 21 -8.63 1.96 0.26
N LEU A 22 -8.21 2.44 -0.88
CA LEU A 22 -7.07 1.91 -1.64
C LEU A 22 -6.22 3.06 -2.17
N GLY A 23 -4.92 3.04 -1.90
CA GLY A 23 -4.02 4.10 -2.31
C GLY A 23 -4.36 5.48 -1.74
N GLY A 24 -4.91 5.50 -0.53
CA GLY A 24 -5.38 6.72 0.11
C GLY A 24 -6.67 7.30 -0.45
N VAL A 25 -7.37 6.55 -1.30
CA VAL A 25 -8.61 6.98 -1.97
C VAL A 25 -9.77 6.14 -1.47
N GLU A 26 -10.84 6.80 -1.00
CA GLU A 26 -12.09 6.10 -0.69
C GLU A 26 -12.84 5.82 -2.00
N ILE A 27 -13.12 4.54 -2.24
CA ILE A 27 -13.72 4.07 -3.49
C ILE A 27 -15.16 3.66 -3.23
N PRO A 28 -16.13 4.21 -3.98
CA PRO A 28 -17.53 3.80 -3.84
C PRO A 28 -17.69 2.30 -4.14
N HIS A 29 -18.15 1.54 -3.15
CA HIS A 29 -18.41 0.11 -3.27
C HIS A 29 -19.27 -0.36 -2.10
N THR A 30 -19.88 -1.54 -2.25
CA THR A 30 -20.72 -2.14 -1.20
C THR A 30 -19.91 -2.85 -0.12
N LYS A 31 -18.65 -3.21 -0.42
CA LYS A 31 -17.73 -3.89 0.52
C LYS A 31 -16.49 -3.05 0.76
N GLY A 32 -15.92 -3.20 1.92
CA GLY A 32 -14.62 -2.61 2.28
C GLY A 32 -13.78 -3.60 3.07
N CYS A 33 -12.52 -3.23 3.32
CA CYS A 33 -11.57 -4.11 3.99
C CYS A 33 -11.85 -4.24 5.49
N ILE A 34 -11.77 -5.47 5.98
CA ILE A 34 -11.82 -5.78 7.41
C ILE A 34 -10.39 -5.66 7.92
N ALA A 35 -10.11 -4.61 8.72
CA ALA A 35 -8.76 -4.34 9.21
C ALA A 35 -8.77 -3.50 10.49
N HIS A 36 -7.64 -3.47 11.19
CA HIS A 36 -7.42 -2.63 12.36
C HIS A 36 -7.27 -1.14 11.99
N SER A 37 -6.52 -0.84 10.90
CA SER A 37 -6.37 0.49 10.31
C SER A 37 -7.53 0.81 9.35
N ASP A 38 -7.31 1.69 8.37
CA ASP A 38 -8.27 1.95 7.29
C ASP A 38 -8.37 0.80 6.27
N GLY A 39 -7.53 -0.23 6.38
CA GLY A 39 -7.53 -1.39 5.50
C GLY A 39 -6.92 -1.15 4.12
N ASP A 40 -6.13 -0.11 3.94
CA ASP A 40 -5.51 0.21 2.66
C ASP A 40 -4.40 -0.80 2.31
N VAL A 41 -4.80 -1.88 1.66
CA VAL A 41 -3.91 -2.99 1.30
C VAL A 41 -2.76 -2.53 0.39
N LEU A 42 -3.00 -1.55 -0.47
CA LEU A 42 -1.98 -1.04 -1.38
C LEU A 42 -0.89 -0.29 -0.64
N VAL A 43 -1.26 0.65 0.22
CA VAL A 43 -0.29 1.43 0.99
C VAL A 43 0.46 0.55 1.98
N HIS A 44 -0.19 -0.47 2.56
CA HIS A 44 0.49 -1.44 3.43
C HIS A 44 1.55 -2.24 2.66
N ALA A 45 1.25 -2.71 1.45
CA ALA A 45 2.23 -3.41 0.62
C ALA A 45 3.42 -2.51 0.26
N ILE A 46 3.16 -1.24 -0.05
CA ILE A 46 4.21 -0.25 -0.32
C ILE A 46 5.09 -0.02 0.91
N CYS A 47 4.50 0.14 2.08
CA CYS A 47 5.25 0.30 3.34
C CYS A 47 6.17 -0.90 3.58
N ASP A 48 5.67 -2.12 3.41
CA ASP A 48 6.47 -3.34 3.58
C ASP A 48 7.60 -3.43 2.55
N ALA A 49 7.35 -3.05 1.31
CA ALA A 49 8.40 -3.02 0.29
C ALA A 49 9.53 -2.07 0.69
N LEU A 50 9.19 -0.87 1.14
CA LEU A 50 10.16 0.14 1.54
C LEU A 50 10.96 -0.29 2.77
N LEU A 51 10.29 -0.78 3.81
CA LEU A 51 10.94 -1.28 5.01
C LEU A 51 11.85 -2.47 4.70
N GLY A 52 11.37 -3.40 3.88
CA GLY A 52 12.15 -4.57 3.48
C GLY A 52 13.40 -4.20 2.68
N ALA A 53 13.31 -3.23 1.76
CA ALA A 53 14.47 -2.74 1.00
C ALA A 53 15.58 -2.19 1.93
N ALA A 54 15.19 -1.50 2.99
CA ALA A 54 16.11 -0.96 3.99
C ALA A 54 16.52 -1.98 5.08
N ALA A 55 16.03 -3.21 5.01
CA ALA A 55 16.23 -4.27 6.02
C ALA A 55 15.74 -3.86 7.41
N LEU A 56 14.64 -3.10 7.48
CA LEU A 56 14.03 -2.62 8.73
C LEU A 56 12.86 -3.48 9.22
N GLY A 57 12.60 -4.61 8.57
CA GLY A 57 11.47 -5.49 8.91
C GLY A 57 10.21 -5.15 8.15
N ASP A 58 9.08 -5.15 8.84
CA ASP A 58 7.76 -4.96 8.26
C ASP A 58 6.91 -3.95 9.05
N ILE A 59 5.70 -3.65 8.57
CA ILE A 59 4.81 -2.72 9.25
C ILE A 59 4.35 -3.23 10.62
N GLY A 60 4.22 -4.53 10.80
CA GLY A 60 3.82 -5.11 12.09
C GLY A 60 4.84 -4.86 13.20
N LYS A 61 6.12 -4.77 12.84
CA LYS A 61 7.18 -4.43 13.77
C LYS A 61 7.11 -2.97 14.24
N HIS A 62 6.83 -2.05 13.33
CA HIS A 62 6.82 -0.61 13.60
C HIS A 62 5.45 -0.07 14.04
N PHE A 63 4.38 -0.67 13.55
CA PHE A 63 3.00 -0.23 13.76
C PHE A 63 2.11 -1.42 14.13
N PRO A 64 2.31 -2.03 15.32
CA PRO A 64 1.56 -3.24 15.68
C PRO A 64 0.05 -2.98 15.74
N ASP A 65 -0.72 -3.91 15.19
CA ASP A 65 -2.19 -3.86 15.15
C ASP A 65 -2.84 -4.00 16.54
N THR A 66 -2.06 -4.42 17.53
CA THR A 66 -2.48 -4.47 18.94
C THR A 66 -2.47 -3.10 19.62
N SER A 67 -1.83 -2.09 19.03
CA SER A 67 -1.76 -0.74 19.58
C SER A 67 -3.02 0.06 19.24
N SER A 68 -3.64 0.67 20.25
CA SER A 68 -4.79 1.56 20.05
C SER A 68 -4.43 2.83 19.27
N GLU A 69 -3.16 3.21 19.23
CA GLU A 69 -2.66 4.37 18.47
C GLU A 69 -2.98 4.24 16.98
N PHE A 70 -2.95 3.01 16.44
CA PHE A 70 -3.12 2.77 15.00
C PHE A 70 -4.52 2.32 14.61
N LYS A 71 -5.46 2.26 15.54
CA LYS A 71 -6.85 1.88 15.26
C LYS A 71 -7.51 2.90 14.36
N GLY A 72 -7.95 2.46 13.18
CA GLY A 72 -8.61 3.31 12.19
C GLY A 72 -7.70 4.34 11.53
N ILE A 73 -6.38 4.23 11.70
CA ILE A 73 -5.42 5.20 11.19
C ILE A 73 -5.43 5.25 9.66
N ASP A 74 -5.28 6.44 9.11
CA ASP A 74 -5.02 6.66 7.70
C ASP A 74 -3.63 6.09 7.35
N SER A 75 -3.60 5.12 6.45
CA SER A 75 -2.35 4.44 6.08
C SER A 75 -1.34 5.34 5.38
N LEU A 76 -1.76 6.47 4.80
CA LEU A 76 -0.82 7.48 4.29
C LEU A 76 0.03 8.09 5.40
N ILE A 77 -0.48 8.16 6.62
CA ILE A 77 0.32 8.57 7.79
C ILE A 77 1.40 7.53 8.08
N LEU A 78 1.06 6.24 7.99
CA LEU A 78 2.06 5.16 8.12
C LEU A 78 3.12 5.28 7.03
N LEU A 79 2.73 5.54 5.80
CA LEU A 79 3.68 5.71 4.69
C LEU A 79 4.64 6.89 4.95
N ARG A 80 4.13 8.03 5.43
CA ARG A 80 4.99 9.17 5.79
C ARG A 80 6.01 8.80 6.87
N ARG A 81 5.61 8.03 7.88
CA ARG A 81 6.51 7.55 8.93
C ARG A 81 7.58 6.60 8.39
N VAL A 82 7.20 5.69 7.48
CA VAL A 82 8.15 4.78 6.82
C VAL A 82 9.16 5.56 6.00
N VAL A 83 8.72 6.54 5.22
CA VAL A 83 9.61 7.38 4.42
C VAL A 83 10.60 8.15 5.30
N ALA A 84 10.14 8.65 6.46
CA ALA A 84 11.03 9.30 7.43
C ALA A 84 12.09 8.32 7.98
N LEU A 85 11.70 7.08 8.31
CA LEU A 85 12.65 6.05 8.76
C LEU A 85 13.72 5.77 7.70
N LEU A 86 13.33 5.64 6.43
CA LEU A 86 14.29 5.45 5.34
C LEU A 86 15.26 6.63 5.24
N GLY A 87 14.77 7.85 5.38
CA GLY A 87 15.59 9.06 5.37
C GLY A 87 16.61 9.08 6.52
N GLU A 88 16.21 8.67 7.73
CA GLU A 88 17.12 8.56 8.88
C GLU A 88 18.26 7.56 8.62
N GLU A 89 17.97 6.50 7.87
CA GLU A 89 18.96 5.51 7.45
C GLU A 89 19.78 5.96 6.23
N GLY A 90 19.50 7.15 5.69
CA GLY A 90 20.22 7.72 4.55
C GLY A 90 19.77 7.21 3.18
N TYR A 91 18.61 6.56 3.10
CA TYR A 91 18.06 6.07 1.85
C TYR A 91 17.15 7.10 1.16
N THR A 92 17.19 7.09 -0.16
CA THR A 92 16.29 7.84 -1.04
C THR A 92 15.49 6.85 -1.88
N ILE A 93 14.20 7.10 -2.06
CA ILE A 93 13.33 6.27 -2.89
C ILE A 93 13.54 6.67 -4.36
N SER A 94 13.89 5.70 -5.21
CA SER A 94 14.00 5.91 -6.66
C SER A 94 12.64 5.79 -7.34
N ASN A 95 11.93 4.67 -7.10
CA ASN A 95 10.59 4.48 -7.62
C ASN A 95 9.82 3.42 -6.82
N ILE A 96 8.50 3.43 -7.03
CA ILE A 96 7.58 2.45 -6.47
C ILE A 96 6.69 1.93 -7.61
N ASP A 97 6.59 0.62 -7.76
CA ASP A 97 5.62 -0.03 -8.63
C ASP A 97 4.72 -0.95 -7.80
N SER A 98 3.44 -0.99 -8.14
CA SER A 98 2.47 -1.74 -7.36
C SER A 98 1.32 -2.25 -8.20
N THR A 99 0.69 -3.32 -7.72
CA THR A 99 -0.46 -3.95 -8.37
C THR A 99 -1.50 -4.33 -7.32
N ILE A 100 -2.76 -4.00 -7.59
CA ILE A 100 -3.91 -4.42 -6.79
C ILE A 100 -4.66 -5.50 -7.55
N ALA A 101 -4.93 -6.63 -6.89
CA ALA A 101 -5.79 -7.68 -7.41
C ALA A 101 -7.15 -7.61 -6.71
N ILE A 102 -8.18 -7.23 -7.47
CA ILE A 102 -9.55 -7.09 -6.98
C ILE A 102 -10.52 -7.35 -8.13
N GLN A 103 -11.57 -8.12 -7.89
CA GLN A 103 -12.54 -8.45 -8.93
C GLN A 103 -13.45 -7.26 -9.24
N ARG A 104 -13.94 -6.57 -8.22
CA ARG A 104 -14.76 -5.35 -8.30
C ARG A 104 -14.50 -4.46 -7.10
N PRO A 105 -14.63 -3.13 -7.21
CA PRO A 105 -15.05 -2.36 -8.39
C PRO A 105 -13.89 -2.14 -9.38
N LYS A 106 -14.18 -1.52 -10.53
CA LYS A 106 -13.13 -1.06 -11.46
C LYS A 106 -12.36 0.08 -10.83
N LEU A 107 -11.03 -0.04 -10.80
CA LEU A 107 -10.16 0.95 -10.16
C LEU A 107 -9.58 1.97 -11.13
N ARG A 108 -9.68 1.75 -12.44
CA ARG A 108 -9.07 2.64 -13.43
C ARG A 108 -9.39 4.13 -13.21
N PRO A 109 -10.65 4.54 -12.92
CA PRO A 109 -10.94 5.96 -12.68
C PRO A 109 -10.22 6.57 -11.48
N HIS A 110 -9.68 5.75 -10.58
CA HIS A 110 -9.07 6.19 -9.31
C HIS A 110 -7.54 6.09 -9.31
N ILE A 111 -6.94 5.45 -10.31
CA ILE A 111 -5.51 5.13 -10.35
C ILE A 111 -4.64 6.39 -10.24
N ASP A 112 -4.92 7.41 -11.03
CA ASP A 112 -4.09 8.62 -11.04
C ASP A 112 -4.19 9.39 -9.72
N THR A 113 -5.36 9.38 -9.07
CA THR A 113 -5.52 9.97 -7.74
C THR A 113 -4.74 9.19 -6.68
N MET A 114 -4.74 7.85 -6.75
CA MET A 114 -3.91 7.01 -5.88
C MET A 114 -2.44 7.34 -6.05
N ARG A 115 -1.95 7.42 -7.28
CA ARG A 115 -0.56 7.77 -7.59
C ARG A 115 -0.18 9.13 -7.01
N ALA A 116 -1.04 10.12 -7.18
CA ALA A 116 -0.79 11.46 -6.66
C ALA A 116 -0.70 11.50 -5.14
N ARG A 117 -1.59 10.79 -4.44
CA ARG A 117 -1.60 10.72 -2.97
C ARG A 117 -0.40 9.98 -2.40
N ILE A 118 -0.03 8.87 -3.02
CA ILE A 118 1.16 8.11 -2.63
C ILE A 118 2.42 8.95 -2.87
N ALA A 119 2.53 9.59 -4.03
CA ALA A 119 3.67 10.45 -4.35
C ALA A 119 3.82 11.59 -3.35
N GLU A 120 2.72 12.28 -3.00
CA GLU A 120 2.74 13.34 -1.99
C GLU A 120 3.22 12.82 -0.63
N ALA A 121 2.66 11.71 -0.16
CA ALA A 121 3.04 11.12 1.12
C ALA A 121 4.49 10.65 1.17
N ALA A 122 5.04 10.23 0.04
CA ALA A 122 6.42 9.73 -0.06
C ALA A 122 7.44 10.79 -0.52
N ASN A 123 7.03 12.05 -0.72
CA ASN A 123 7.85 13.12 -1.26
C ASN A 123 8.47 12.79 -2.63
N LEU A 124 7.65 12.19 -3.49
CA LEU A 124 8.03 11.77 -4.84
C LEU A 124 7.25 12.55 -5.89
N THR A 125 7.73 12.53 -7.13
CA THR A 125 6.93 12.96 -8.27
C THR A 125 6.00 11.83 -8.70
N ILE A 126 4.91 12.16 -9.37
CA ILE A 126 3.94 11.15 -9.84
C ILE A 126 4.59 10.14 -10.80
N GLY A 127 5.61 10.56 -11.56
CA GLY A 127 6.36 9.68 -12.46
C GLY A 127 7.18 8.60 -11.76
N GLN A 128 7.41 8.72 -10.46
CA GLN A 128 8.11 7.72 -9.66
C GLN A 128 7.16 6.70 -9.03
N VAL A 129 5.84 6.85 -9.20
CA VAL A 129 4.83 5.98 -8.60
C VAL A 129 3.95 5.37 -9.67
N SER A 130 3.96 4.04 -9.77
CA SER A 130 3.12 3.26 -10.65
C SER A 130 2.11 2.46 -9.84
N VAL A 131 0.85 2.51 -10.24
CA VAL A 131 -0.24 1.70 -9.68
C VAL A 131 -0.98 1.05 -10.83
N LYS A 132 -1.14 -0.27 -10.77
CA LYS A 132 -1.91 -1.07 -11.72
C LYS A 132 -2.97 -1.85 -10.96
N ALA A 133 -4.06 -2.15 -11.61
CA ALA A 133 -5.10 -3.01 -11.06
C ALA A 133 -5.41 -4.14 -12.03
N THR A 134 -5.71 -5.30 -11.50
CA THR A 134 -6.11 -6.47 -12.26
C THR A 134 -7.24 -7.22 -11.55
N THR A 135 -8.06 -7.93 -12.31
CA THR A 135 -8.90 -8.98 -11.75
C THR A 135 -8.10 -10.28 -11.70
N THR A 136 -8.66 -11.30 -11.07
CA THR A 136 -8.11 -12.66 -11.12
C THR A 136 -8.97 -13.59 -11.97
N GLU A 137 -9.73 -13.06 -12.91
CA GLU A 137 -10.59 -13.82 -13.82
C GLU A 137 -11.58 -14.74 -13.07
N HIS A 138 -12.16 -14.22 -11.98
CA HIS A 138 -13.07 -14.93 -11.08
C HIS A 138 -12.43 -16.11 -10.32
N LEU A 139 -11.08 -16.21 -10.31
CA LEU A 139 -10.35 -17.26 -9.61
C LEU A 139 -9.92 -16.80 -8.22
N GLY A 140 -9.96 -17.72 -7.26
CA GLY A 140 -9.49 -17.52 -5.90
C GLY A 140 -10.36 -16.56 -5.09
N PHE A 141 -9.85 -16.15 -3.92
CA PHE A 141 -10.61 -15.29 -3.02
C PHE A 141 -10.85 -13.88 -3.57
N GLU A 142 -9.91 -13.36 -4.37
CA GLU A 142 -10.11 -12.07 -5.04
C GLU A 142 -11.22 -12.19 -6.10
N GLY A 143 -11.17 -13.25 -6.91
CA GLY A 143 -12.16 -13.49 -7.96
C GLY A 143 -13.56 -13.78 -7.42
N GLU A 144 -13.66 -14.31 -6.22
CA GLU A 144 -14.92 -14.56 -5.50
C GLU A 144 -15.38 -13.34 -4.67
N GLU A 145 -14.66 -12.24 -4.72
CA GLU A 145 -14.95 -10.99 -4.00
C GLU A 145 -14.97 -11.17 -2.46
N ARG A 146 -14.17 -12.12 -1.95
CA ARG A 146 -13.99 -12.35 -0.52
C ARG A 146 -12.81 -11.59 0.06
N GLY A 147 -11.92 -11.07 -0.80
CA GLY A 147 -10.75 -10.34 -0.36
C GLY A 147 -10.13 -9.53 -1.49
N VAL A 148 -9.15 -8.75 -1.13
CA VAL A 148 -8.33 -7.95 -2.02
C VAL A 148 -6.87 -8.13 -1.63
N SER A 149 -5.98 -8.22 -2.61
CA SER A 149 -4.55 -8.32 -2.37
C SER A 149 -3.79 -7.24 -3.14
N ALA A 150 -2.61 -6.90 -2.66
CA ALA A 150 -1.71 -5.98 -3.34
C ALA A 150 -0.28 -6.44 -3.21
N THR A 151 0.50 -6.15 -4.24
CA THR A 151 1.94 -6.32 -4.24
C THR A 151 2.61 -5.00 -4.58
N ALA A 152 3.79 -4.78 -4.04
CA ALA A 152 4.59 -3.61 -4.36
C ALA A 152 6.06 -3.99 -4.49
N VAL A 153 6.75 -3.31 -5.39
CA VAL A 153 8.20 -3.38 -5.54
C VAL A 153 8.72 -1.96 -5.49
N CYS A 154 9.83 -1.74 -4.82
CA CYS A 154 10.48 -0.45 -4.79
C CYS A 154 11.98 -0.58 -5.03
N LEU A 155 12.57 0.51 -5.48
CA LEU A 155 14.01 0.69 -5.56
C LEU A 155 14.39 1.86 -4.67
N ILE A 156 15.35 1.63 -3.79
CA ILE A 156 15.93 2.69 -2.95
C ILE A 156 17.44 2.76 -3.15
N THR A 157 18.00 3.94 -2.94
CA THR A 157 19.43 4.19 -3.11
C THR A 157 20.02 4.89 -1.90
N LYS A 158 21.31 4.69 -1.70
CA LYS A 158 22.09 5.39 -0.68
C LYS A 158 23.47 5.68 -1.25
N GLU A 159 23.96 6.89 -1.09
CA GLU A 159 25.31 7.30 -1.52
C GLU A 159 26.41 6.60 -0.72
#